data_1909b693c348dc8ca6b13a40180f3427
#
_entry.id   1909b693c348dc8ca6b13a40180f3427
#
_cell.length_a   1.000
_cell.length_b   1.000
_cell.length_c   1.000
_cell.angle_alpha   90.00
_cell.angle_beta   90.00
_cell.angle_gamma   90.00
#
_symmetry.space_group_name_H-M   'P 1'
#
loop_
_entity.id
_entity.type
_entity.pdbx_description
1 polymer ?
#
loop_
_entity_poly.entity_id
_entity_poly.type
_entity_poly.pdbx_seq_one_letter_code
_entity_poly.pdbx_strand_id
1 'polypeptide(L)'
;MTQQSIQEIVRKQRSFFYKGNTLDIEFRIRSLKKLQASILEHQEQINAALKSDLGKSSFESYMCESGLVLSEITYMLKHIRSLSKEKTVHTPLAQFHSRSYQKPSPYGVVLVMSPWTYPFLLTFDPLVEALAAGNTVVLKPSAYSPATGRIVCEIIRECFPEQYVAVVMGGREENACLLQEHFDYIFFTGSQAVGKEVMRQASAHLTPVTLELGGKSPCIVDKSANLKLAARRIVFGKYLNCGQTCVAPDYIYCHEDVKEEFLSLVQKQIRKQFGKTPLDNHNYGKIINEKHFNRIQKLMDPDKIACGGTVRQETLQIEPTVMDNVTFEDAVMQEEIFGPVLPILTFTSMDEVIQKINSMAHPLALYIFTQNKALAQEIISECGFGGGCINDVVIHLATSEMPFGGFGESGMGSYHGAKGFETFSHYKSIVDKKTWIDLPMRYQPYRRIHDKLIHLFLK
;
A
#
# COMPACT_ATOMS: atom_id res chain seq x y z
N MET A 1 -23.15 -10.64 -7.57
CA MET A 1 -23.95 -9.62 -8.34
C MET A 1 -23.91 -10.01 -9.81
N THR A 2 -24.93 -9.65 -10.60
CA THR A 2 -24.91 -9.90 -12.06
C THR A 2 -24.05 -8.86 -12.77
N GLN A 3 -23.53 -9.19 -13.96
CA GLN A 3 -22.81 -8.23 -14.80
C GLN A 3 -23.65 -6.99 -15.10
N GLN A 4 -24.95 -7.15 -15.41
CA GLN A 4 -25.86 -6.04 -15.66
C GLN A 4 -25.98 -5.10 -14.45
N SER A 5 -26.02 -5.63 -13.21
CA SER A 5 -26.08 -4.78 -12.02
C SER A 5 -24.79 -4.00 -11.79
N ILE A 6 -23.64 -4.56 -12.13
CA ILE A 6 -22.33 -3.87 -12.07
C ILE A 6 -22.27 -2.76 -13.12
N GLN A 7 -22.67 -3.03 -14.34
CA GLN A 7 -22.76 -2.02 -15.43
C GLN A 7 -23.66 -0.84 -15.02
N GLU A 8 -24.80 -1.13 -14.41
CA GLU A 8 -25.72 -0.08 -13.95
C GLU A 8 -25.11 0.80 -12.85
N ILE A 9 -24.34 0.21 -11.90
CA ILE A 9 -23.61 0.95 -10.88
C ILE A 9 -22.60 1.91 -11.55
N VAL A 10 -21.76 1.41 -12.45
CA VAL A 10 -20.75 2.22 -13.13
C VAL A 10 -21.41 3.34 -13.95
N ARG A 11 -22.50 3.03 -14.65
CA ARG A 11 -23.27 4.03 -15.41
C ARG A 11 -23.85 5.14 -14.52
N LYS A 12 -24.43 4.80 -13.37
CA LYS A 12 -24.96 5.77 -12.39
C LYS A 12 -23.84 6.64 -11.82
N GLN A 13 -22.69 6.08 -11.47
CA GLN A 13 -21.54 6.82 -10.97
C GLN A 13 -20.99 7.79 -12.01
N ARG A 14 -20.86 7.35 -13.25
CA ARG A 14 -20.41 8.21 -14.36
C ARG A 14 -21.39 9.38 -14.60
N SER A 15 -22.69 9.12 -14.56
CA SER A 15 -23.69 10.17 -14.65
C SER A 15 -23.62 11.16 -13.48
N PHE A 16 -23.41 10.67 -12.27
CA PHE A 16 -23.26 11.52 -11.07
C PHE A 16 -22.00 12.39 -11.14
N PHE A 17 -20.89 11.82 -11.59
CA PHE A 17 -19.64 12.53 -11.78
C PHE A 17 -19.78 13.65 -12.83
N TYR A 18 -20.34 13.36 -14.00
CA TYR A 18 -20.51 14.36 -15.08
C TYR A 18 -21.47 15.50 -14.73
N LYS A 19 -22.34 15.33 -13.76
CA LYS A 19 -23.15 16.43 -13.21
C LYS A 19 -22.35 17.42 -12.37
N GLY A 20 -21.04 17.13 -12.11
CA GLY A 20 -20.15 17.99 -11.36
C GLY A 20 -20.36 17.98 -9.84
N ASN A 21 -21.16 17.05 -9.30
CA ASN A 21 -21.49 17.01 -7.87
C ASN A 21 -20.25 16.89 -6.96
N THR A 22 -19.18 16.23 -7.44
CA THR A 22 -17.94 15.98 -6.69
C THR A 22 -16.91 17.10 -6.82
N LEU A 23 -17.13 18.11 -7.67
CA LEU A 23 -16.20 19.21 -7.90
C LEU A 23 -16.17 20.20 -6.75
N ASP A 24 -17.29 20.37 -6.02
CA ASP A 24 -17.36 21.21 -4.84
C ASP A 24 -16.49 20.65 -3.70
N ILE A 25 -15.51 21.44 -3.24
CA ILE A 25 -14.62 21.04 -2.14
C ILE A 25 -15.36 20.87 -0.83
N GLU A 26 -16.40 21.69 -0.59
CA GLU A 26 -17.23 21.57 0.62
C GLU A 26 -18.04 20.26 0.64
N PHE A 27 -18.51 19.82 -0.52
CA PHE A 27 -19.14 18.51 -0.65
C PHE A 27 -18.17 17.39 -0.26
N ARG A 28 -16.93 17.42 -0.74
CA ARG A 28 -15.89 16.43 -0.39
C ARG A 28 -15.56 16.45 1.10
N ILE A 29 -15.41 17.66 1.69
CA ILE A 29 -15.16 17.81 3.14
C ILE A 29 -16.31 17.25 3.96
N ARG A 30 -17.57 17.53 3.60
CA ARG A 30 -18.73 16.94 4.29
C ARG A 30 -18.75 15.42 4.18
N SER A 31 -18.40 14.89 3.01
CA SER A 31 -18.33 13.45 2.76
C SER A 31 -17.29 12.77 3.66
N LEU A 32 -16.08 13.33 3.74
CA LEU A 32 -15.00 12.80 4.61
C LEU A 32 -15.37 12.90 6.09
N LYS A 33 -15.99 13.98 6.53
CA LYS A 33 -16.45 14.14 7.93
C LYS A 33 -17.55 13.11 8.28
N LYS A 34 -18.46 12.85 7.35
CA LYS A 34 -19.52 11.86 7.55
C LYS A 34 -18.92 10.46 7.69
N LEU A 35 -17.96 10.12 6.82
CA LEU A 35 -17.23 8.85 6.89
C LEU A 35 -16.46 8.72 8.21
N GLN A 36 -15.76 9.77 8.65
CA GLN A 36 -15.04 9.79 9.93
C GLN A 36 -15.96 9.50 11.11
N ALA A 37 -17.12 10.16 11.15
CA ALA A 37 -18.11 9.96 12.22
C ALA A 37 -18.64 8.53 12.24
N SER A 38 -19.00 7.98 11.07
CA SER A 38 -19.51 6.60 10.97
C SER A 38 -18.47 5.56 11.35
N ILE A 39 -17.18 5.73 10.98
CA ILE A 39 -16.10 4.83 11.42
C ILE A 39 -15.94 4.85 12.94
N LEU A 40 -16.03 6.02 13.57
CA LEU A 40 -15.95 6.14 15.03
C LEU A 40 -17.14 5.46 15.72
N GLU A 41 -18.33 5.60 15.17
CA GLU A 41 -19.55 4.99 15.71
C GLU A 41 -19.53 3.46 15.61
N HIS A 42 -18.97 2.92 14.51
CA HIS A 42 -18.91 1.47 14.25
C HIS A 42 -17.64 0.78 14.77
N GLN A 43 -16.84 1.43 15.65
CA GLN A 43 -15.54 0.89 16.06
C GLN A 43 -15.62 -0.53 16.66
N GLU A 44 -16.65 -0.83 17.44
CA GLU A 44 -16.83 -2.15 18.03
C GLU A 44 -17.18 -3.21 16.98
N GLN A 45 -18.03 -2.87 16.03
CA GLN A 45 -18.39 -3.75 14.92
C GLN A 45 -17.20 -4.02 13.99
N ILE A 46 -16.37 -3.01 13.74
CA ILE A 46 -15.12 -3.15 12.98
C ILE A 46 -14.18 -4.12 13.71
N ASN A 47 -13.98 -3.94 15.02
CA ASN A 47 -13.15 -4.83 15.83
C ASN A 47 -13.68 -6.27 15.81
N ALA A 48 -14.98 -6.46 15.93
CA ALA A 48 -15.62 -7.79 15.90
C ALA A 48 -15.45 -8.46 14.52
N ALA A 49 -15.57 -7.70 13.44
CA ALA A 49 -15.38 -8.20 12.08
C ALA A 49 -13.93 -8.65 11.82
N LEU A 50 -12.95 -7.82 12.20
CA LEU A 50 -11.53 -8.14 12.06
C LEU A 50 -11.10 -9.33 12.93
N LYS A 51 -11.68 -9.44 14.14
CA LYS A 51 -11.49 -10.62 14.98
C LYS A 51 -12.07 -11.87 14.34
N SER A 52 -13.25 -11.79 13.74
CA SER A 52 -13.90 -12.91 13.05
C SER A 52 -13.07 -13.41 11.86
N ASP A 53 -12.59 -12.49 11.00
CA ASP A 53 -11.87 -12.84 9.78
C ASP A 53 -10.41 -13.27 10.07
N LEU A 54 -9.66 -12.50 10.86
CA LEU A 54 -8.22 -12.62 11.07
C LEU A 54 -7.77 -12.94 12.50
N GLY A 55 -8.71 -12.97 13.46
CA GLY A 55 -8.38 -13.18 14.88
C GLY A 55 -7.72 -11.96 15.53
N LYS A 56 -7.67 -10.80 14.89
CA LYS A 56 -7.04 -9.58 15.42
C LYS A 56 -7.67 -9.14 16.73
N SER A 57 -6.83 -8.72 17.68
CA SER A 57 -7.31 -8.05 18.90
C SER A 57 -7.86 -6.67 18.59
N SER A 58 -8.71 -6.12 19.48
CA SER A 58 -9.22 -4.76 19.31
C SER A 58 -8.11 -3.71 19.27
N PHE A 59 -7.02 -3.93 20.03
CA PHE A 59 -5.86 -3.04 20.01
C PHE A 59 -5.16 -3.05 18.65
N GLU A 60 -4.88 -4.24 18.11
CA GLU A 60 -4.26 -4.38 16.78
C GLU A 60 -5.18 -3.85 15.67
N SER A 61 -6.48 -4.11 15.75
CA SER A 61 -7.48 -3.61 14.80
C SER A 61 -7.50 -2.08 14.74
N TYR A 62 -7.43 -1.41 15.89
CA TYR A 62 -7.36 0.05 15.92
C TYR A 62 -5.99 0.57 15.44
N MET A 63 -4.91 0.01 15.98
CA MET A 63 -3.53 0.45 15.68
C MET A 63 -3.19 0.33 14.18
N CYS A 64 -3.65 -0.75 13.54
CA CYS A 64 -3.21 -1.10 12.19
C CYS A 64 -4.27 -0.92 11.10
N GLU A 65 -5.52 -0.61 11.48
CA GLU A 65 -6.60 -0.46 10.50
C GLU A 65 -7.41 0.82 10.76
N SER A 66 -8.43 0.80 11.61
CA SER A 66 -9.33 1.95 11.76
C SER A 66 -8.64 3.23 12.22
N GLY A 67 -7.65 3.15 13.08
CA GLY A 67 -6.88 4.31 13.55
C GLY A 67 -6.06 4.97 12.43
N LEU A 68 -5.47 4.17 11.52
CA LEU A 68 -4.74 4.70 10.37
C LEU A 68 -5.68 5.37 9.38
N VAL A 69 -6.84 4.77 9.09
CA VAL A 69 -7.88 5.40 8.25
C VAL A 69 -8.33 6.75 8.84
N LEU A 70 -8.58 6.80 10.15
CA LEU A 70 -8.95 8.06 10.82
C LEU A 70 -7.85 9.12 10.74
N SER A 71 -6.58 8.70 10.80
CA SER A 71 -5.42 9.57 10.60
C SER A 71 -5.38 10.12 9.16
N GLU A 72 -5.59 9.27 8.15
CA GLU A 72 -5.62 9.68 6.74
C GLU A 72 -6.78 10.64 6.46
N ILE A 73 -7.98 10.38 6.99
CA ILE A 73 -9.11 11.32 6.88
C ILE A 73 -8.74 12.66 7.50
N THR A 74 -8.12 12.65 8.68
CA THR A 74 -7.71 13.88 9.37
C THR A 74 -6.70 14.69 8.56
N TYR A 75 -5.73 14.00 7.97
CA TYR A 75 -4.76 14.58 7.05
C TYR A 75 -5.46 15.24 5.85
N MET A 76 -6.34 14.50 5.18
CA MET A 76 -7.07 15.00 4.01
C MET A 76 -7.94 16.21 4.36
N LEU A 77 -8.69 16.17 5.47
CA LEU A 77 -9.53 17.29 5.92
C LEU A 77 -8.69 18.56 6.17
N LYS A 78 -7.45 18.42 6.65
CA LYS A 78 -6.53 19.54 6.88
C LYS A 78 -5.97 20.10 5.57
N HIS A 79 -5.71 19.26 4.57
CA HIS A 79 -4.93 19.65 3.40
C HIS A 79 -5.73 19.76 2.10
N ILE A 80 -6.96 19.24 2.02
CA ILE A 80 -7.75 19.15 0.78
C ILE A 80 -7.90 20.49 0.06
N ARG A 81 -8.06 21.59 0.80
CA ARG A 81 -8.18 22.93 0.22
C ARG A 81 -6.90 23.38 -0.46
N SER A 82 -5.73 23.05 0.10
CA SER A 82 -4.43 23.40 -0.47
C SER A 82 -4.08 22.49 -1.64
N LEU A 83 -4.36 21.18 -1.52
CA LEU A 83 -4.11 20.20 -2.57
C LEU A 83 -4.99 20.44 -3.81
N SER A 84 -6.20 20.95 -3.63
CA SER A 84 -7.12 21.27 -4.74
C SER A 84 -6.84 22.60 -5.46
N LYS A 85 -5.90 23.42 -4.96
CA LYS A 85 -5.58 24.70 -5.58
C LYS A 85 -4.73 24.55 -6.82
N GLU A 86 -4.86 25.53 -7.72
CA GLU A 86 -3.96 25.71 -8.86
C GLU A 86 -2.54 26.02 -8.37
N LYS A 87 -1.55 25.34 -8.91
CA LYS A 87 -0.14 25.58 -8.62
C LYS A 87 0.49 26.35 -9.76
N THR A 88 0.75 27.64 -9.54
CA THR A 88 1.47 28.47 -10.52
C THR A 88 2.90 27.99 -10.64
N VAL A 89 3.37 27.89 -11.88
CA VAL A 89 4.74 27.49 -12.24
C VAL A 89 5.41 28.60 -13.03
N HIS A 90 6.74 28.51 -13.18
CA HIS A 90 7.49 29.48 -13.97
C HIS A 90 7.00 29.48 -15.44
N THR A 91 6.73 30.67 -15.98
CA THR A 91 6.39 30.86 -17.38
C THR A 91 7.63 31.30 -18.16
N PRO A 92 8.07 30.55 -19.19
CA PRO A 92 9.21 30.93 -20.03
C PRO A 92 9.01 32.29 -20.70
N LEU A 93 10.09 33.02 -20.86
CA LEU A 93 10.05 34.35 -21.51
C LEU A 93 9.48 34.30 -22.93
N ALA A 94 9.70 33.21 -23.66
CA ALA A 94 9.11 32.97 -24.98
C ALA A 94 7.56 32.98 -24.98
N GLN A 95 6.92 32.79 -23.82
CA GLN A 95 5.47 32.83 -23.64
C GLN A 95 4.98 34.15 -23.02
N PHE A 96 5.81 35.17 -22.95
CA PHE A 96 5.43 36.49 -22.43
C PHE A 96 4.26 37.09 -23.25
N HIS A 97 3.21 37.64 -22.72
CA HIS A 97 2.79 37.76 -21.34
C HIS A 97 1.74 36.71 -21.03
N SER A 98 2.05 35.72 -20.17
CA SER A 98 1.12 34.67 -19.80
C SER A 98 1.38 34.19 -18.38
N ARG A 99 0.40 33.47 -17.81
CA ARG A 99 0.48 32.76 -16.54
C ARG A 99 0.41 31.28 -16.81
N SER A 100 1.40 30.50 -16.34
CA SER A 100 1.41 29.04 -16.43
C SER A 100 1.05 28.43 -15.06
N TYR A 101 0.15 27.47 -15.06
CA TYR A 101 -0.25 26.77 -13.84
C TYR A 101 -0.70 25.33 -14.10
N GLN A 102 -0.61 24.51 -13.05
CA GLN A 102 -1.15 23.17 -13.01
C GLN A 102 -2.44 23.17 -12.20
N LYS A 103 -3.45 22.46 -12.66
CA LYS A 103 -4.75 22.34 -11.97
C LYS A 103 -5.09 20.86 -11.78
N PRO A 104 -5.23 20.38 -10.52
CA PRO A 104 -5.69 19.02 -10.26
C PRO A 104 -7.14 18.85 -10.72
N SER A 105 -7.43 17.70 -11.28
CA SER A 105 -8.75 17.32 -11.76
C SER A 105 -8.97 15.84 -11.46
N PRO A 106 -10.11 15.42 -10.86
CA PRO A 106 -10.40 14.02 -10.66
C PRO A 106 -10.42 13.25 -11.99
N TYR A 107 -10.05 11.98 -11.95
CA TYR A 107 -10.13 11.11 -13.13
C TYR A 107 -11.59 10.84 -13.52
N GLY A 108 -12.45 10.47 -12.57
CA GLY A 108 -13.84 10.11 -12.84
C GLY A 108 -14.37 9.00 -11.94
N VAL A 109 -14.66 7.86 -12.52
CA VAL A 109 -15.11 6.65 -11.81
C VAL A 109 -13.91 5.76 -11.51
N VAL A 110 -13.61 5.55 -10.23
CA VAL A 110 -12.45 4.79 -9.76
C VAL A 110 -12.89 3.44 -9.24
N LEU A 111 -12.14 2.39 -9.57
CA LEU A 111 -12.26 1.07 -8.96
C LEU A 111 -11.17 0.88 -7.90
N VAL A 112 -11.54 0.53 -6.67
CA VAL A 112 -10.62 0.12 -5.61
C VAL A 112 -10.85 -1.35 -5.30
N MET A 113 -9.85 -2.19 -5.58
CA MET A 113 -9.87 -3.63 -5.28
C MET A 113 -8.93 -3.90 -4.11
N SER A 114 -9.48 -4.23 -2.95
CA SER A 114 -8.73 -4.39 -1.72
C SER A 114 -8.53 -5.87 -1.32
N PRO A 115 -7.41 -6.17 -0.64
CA PRO A 115 -7.07 -7.53 -0.20
C PRO A 115 -7.75 -7.87 1.14
N TRP A 116 -7.42 -9.04 1.65
CA TRP A 116 -7.91 -9.57 2.93
C TRP A 116 -6.94 -9.34 4.12
N THR A 117 -5.78 -8.77 3.89
CA THR A 117 -4.66 -8.67 4.86
C THR A 117 -4.89 -7.63 5.95
N TYR A 118 -5.22 -6.43 5.51
CA TYR A 118 -5.72 -5.32 6.31
C TYR A 118 -6.98 -4.82 5.61
N PRO A 119 -8.07 -5.59 5.68
CA PRO A 119 -9.20 -5.43 4.79
C PRO A 119 -9.97 -4.13 5.01
N PHE A 120 -9.93 -3.57 6.22
CA PHE A 120 -10.55 -2.28 6.51
C PHE A 120 -9.65 -1.13 6.02
N LEU A 121 -8.38 -1.10 6.45
CA LEU A 121 -7.41 -0.07 6.06
C LEU A 121 -7.29 0.04 4.55
N LEU A 122 -6.97 -1.07 3.88
CA LEU A 122 -6.67 -1.09 2.43
C LEU A 122 -7.91 -0.91 1.55
N THR A 123 -9.11 -0.89 2.14
CA THR A 123 -10.33 -0.46 1.45
C THR A 123 -10.57 1.03 1.62
N PHE A 124 -10.39 1.56 2.84
CA PHE A 124 -10.76 2.92 3.15
C PHE A 124 -9.69 3.97 2.85
N ASP A 125 -8.40 3.67 2.98
CA ASP A 125 -7.34 4.64 2.66
C ASP A 125 -7.41 5.10 1.20
N PRO A 126 -7.42 4.21 0.19
CA PRO A 126 -7.56 4.63 -1.19
C PRO A 126 -8.93 5.30 -1.47
N LEU A 127 -9.99 4.89 -0.76
CA LEU A 127 -11.29 5.57 -0.84
C LEU A 127 -11.21 7.02 -0.38
N VAL A 128 -10.62 7.27 0.78
CA VAL A 128 -10.47 8.61 1.37
C VAL A 128 -9.74 9.54 0.41
N GLU A 129 -8.65 9.08 -0.17
CA GLU A 129 -7.83 9.81 -1.14
C GLU A 129 -8.59 10.07 -2.45
N ALA A 130 -9.29 9.08 -2.98
CA ALA A 130 -10.08 9.21 -4.20
C ALA A 130 -11.25 10.20 -4.02
N LEU A 131 -11.93 10.17 -2.85
CA LEU A 131 -12.99 11.13 -2.51
C LEU A 131 -12.44 12.54 -2.32
N ALA A 132 -11.28 12.68 -1.66
CA ALA A 132 -10.60 13.97 -1.50
C ALA A 132 -10.24 14.58 -2.87
N ALA A 133 -9.78 13.77 -3.81
CA ALA A 133 -9.49 14.19 -5.18
C ALA A 133 -10.76 14.54 -6.00
N GLY A 134 -11.94 14.04 -5.60
CA GLY A 134 -13.23 14.36 -6.23
C GLY A 134 -13.75 13.31 -7.19
N ASN A 135 -13.33 12.06 -7.06
CA ASN A 135 -13.82 10.95 -7.85
C ASN A 135 -15.11 10.34 -7.26
N THR A 136 -15.82 9.53 -8.05
CA THR A 136 -16.75 8.51 -7.59
C THR A 136 -16.04 7.19 -7.50
N VAL A 137 -16.47 6.29 -6.59
CA VAL A 137 -15.67 5.09 -6.28
C VAL A 137 -16.56 3.84 -6.23
N VAL A 138 -16.09 2.78 -6.87
CA VAL A 138 -16.58 1.41 -6.68
C VAL A 138 -15.55 0.65 -5.86
N LEU A 139 -15.97 0.14 -4.70
CA LEU A 139 -15.15 -0.67 -3.81
C LEU A 139 -15.40 -2.15 -4.07
N LYS A 140 -14.35 -2.93 -4.13
CA LYS A 140 -14.39 -4.38 -4.23
C LYS A 140 -13.57 -5.03 -3.09
N PRO A 141 -14.15 -5.16 -1.90
CA PRO A 141 -13.50 -5.86 -0.79
C PRO A 141 -13.26 -7.34 -1.10
N SER A 142 -12.22 -7.91 -0.50
CA SER A 142 -11.90 -9.33 -0.68
C SER A 142 -13.02 -10.26 -0.20
N ALA A 143 -13.30 -11.31 -0.96
CA ALA A 143 -14.21 -12.37 -0.53
C ALA A 143 -13.65 -13.21 0.65
N TYR A 144 -12.34 -13.16 0.90
CA TYR A 144 -11.71 -13.92 1.97
C TYR A 144 -11.90 -13.28 3.36
N SER A 145 -12.30 -11.99 3.43
CA SER A 145 -12.64 -11.28 4.67
C SER A 145 -14.13 -10.87 4.68
N PRO A 146 -15.06 -11.84 4.76
CA PRO A 146 -16.48 -11.57 4.56
C PRO A 146 -17.12 -10.76 5.70
N ALA A 147 -16.64 -10.89 6.94
CA ALA A 147 -17.17 -10.12 8.06
C ALA A 147 -16.78 -8.64 7.92
N THR A 148 -15.53 -8.36 7.58
CA THR A 148 -15.06 -7.00 7.30
C THR A 148 -15.75 -6.41 6.06
N GLY A 149 -15.94 -7.20 5.01
CA GLY A 149 -16.69 -6.75 3.83
C GLY A 149 -18.13 -6.33 4.16
N ARG A 150 -18.81 -7.00 5.10
CA ARG A 150 -20.16 -6.61 5.54
C ARG A 150 -20.19 -5.27 6.26
N ILE A 151 -19.26 -5.05 7.21
CA ILE A 151 -19.20 -3.75 7.91
C ILE A 151 -18.79 -2.61 6.98
N VAL A 152 -17.92 -2.87 5.99
CA VAL A 152 -17.61 -1.90 4.93
C VAL A 152 -18.89 -1.53 4.16
N CYS A 153 -19.71 -2.52 3.74
CA CYS A 153 -20.98 -2.26 3.07
C CYS A 153 -21.94 -1.41 3.92
N GLU A 154 -22.03 -1.70 5.22
CA GLU A 154 -22.90 -0.99 6.16
C GLU A 154 -22.50 0.48 6.27
N ILE A 155 -21.24 0.76 6.58
CA ILE A 155 -20.68 2.11 6.69
C ILE A 155 -20.88 2.89 5.38
N ILE A 156 -20.57 2.28 4.24
CA ILE A 156 -20.69 2.97 2.94
C ILE A 156 -22.15 3.30 2.60
N ARG A 157 -23.09 2.38 2.81
CA ARG A 157 -24.52 2.61 2.55
C ARG A 157 -25.12 3.69 3.45
N GLU A 158 -24.65 3.76 4.69
CA GLU A 158 -25.04 4.83 5.62
C GLU A 158 -24.50 6.19 5.18
N CYS A 159 -23.23 6.22 4.74
CA CYS A 159 -22.55 7.47 4.40
C CYS A 159 -22.92 8.03 3.04
N PHE A 160 -23.10 7.18 2.02
CA PHE A 160 -23.10 7.60 0.62
C PHE A 160 -24.20 6.95 -0.21
N PRO A 161 -24.79 7.67 -1.17
CA PRO A 161 -25.62 7.05 -2.20
C PRO A 161 -24.75 6.22 -3.16
N GLU A 162 -25.28 5.11 -3.67
CA GLU A 162 -24.61 4.16 -4.58
C GLU A 162 -23.96 4.84 -5.80
N GLN A 163 -24.56 5.90 -6.29
CA GLN A 163 -24.05 6.69 -7.42
C GLN A 163 -22.80 7.50 -7.09
N TYR A 164 -22.41 7.60 -5.81
CA TYR A 164 -21.19 8.27 -5.35
C TYR A 164 -20.16 7.26 -4.88
N VAL A 165 -20.54 6.37 -3.96
CA VAL A 165 -19.68 5.26 -3.51
C VAL A 165 -20.52 3.99 -3.48
N ALA A 166 -20.09 2.96 -4.21
CA ALA A 166 -20.73 1.66 -4.27
C ALA A 166 -19.81 0.57 -3.74
N VAL A 167 -20.38 -0.50 -3.20
CA VAL A 167 -19.62 -1.70 -2.79
C VAL A 167 -20.13 -2.90 -3.56
N VAL A 168 -19.24 -3.57 -4.27
CA VAL A 168 -19.50 -4.83 -4.97
C VAL A 168 -18.91 -5.98 -4.17
N MET A 169 -19.76 -6.73 -3.48
CA MET A 169 -19.35 -7.95 -2.78
C MET A 169 -19.31 -9.12 -3.76
N GLY A 170 -18.43 -10.07 -3.48
CA GLY A 170 -18.33 -11.30 -4.27
C GLY A 170 -16.89 -11.73 -4.51
N GLY A 171 -16.71 -12.74 -5.37
CA GLY A 171 -15.45 -13.41 -5.62
C GLY A 171 -14.86 -13.15 -7.00
N ARG A 172 -14.38 -14.22 -7.63
CA ARG A 172 -13.69 -14.15 -8.93
C ARG A 172 -14.60 -13.69 -10.06
N GLU A 173 -15.87 -14.08 -10.04
CA GLU A 173 -16.83 -13.72 -11.08
C GLU A 173 -17.07 -12.22 -11.08
N GLU A 174 -17.34 -11.62 -9.90
CA GLU A 174 -17.52 -10.18 -9.78
C GLU A 174 -16.23 -9.40 -10.10
N ASN A 175 -15.05 -9.93 -9.74
CA ASN A 175 -13.79 -9.33 -10.15
C ASN A 175 -13.66 -9.28 -11.67
N ALA A 176 -13.98 -10.39 -12.36
CA ALA A 176 -13.94 -10.45 -13.82
C ALA A 176 -14.93 -9.47 -14.46
N CYS A 177 -16.17 -9.40 -13.95
CA CYS A 177 -17.16 -8.45 -14.43
C CYS A 177 -16.73 -6.99 -14.24
N LEU A 178 -16.18 -6.65 -13.07
CA LEU A 178 -15.67 -5.30 -12.80
C LEU A 178 -14.55 -4.90 -13.74
N LEU A 179 -13.57 -5.80 -13.96
CA LEU A 179 -12.42 -5.52 -14.81
C LEU A 179 -12.76 -5.42 -16.31
N GLN A 180 -13.95 -5.86 -16.72
CA GLN A 180 -14.48 -5.65 -18.07
C GLN A 180 -15.10 -4.26 -18.25
N GLU A 181 -15.46 -3.58 -17.16
CA GLU A 181 -16.05 -2.24 -17.21
C GLU A 181 -14.99 -1.14 -17.42
N HIS A 182 -15.40 -0.05 -18.04
CA HIS A 182 -14.52 1.11 -18.21
C HIS A 182 -14.50 1.96 -16.95
N PHE A 183 -13.40 1.86 -16.20
CA PHE A 183 -13.05 2.77 -15.12
C PHE A 183 -12.02 3.79 -15.61
N ASP A 184 -12.01 4.96 -14.97
CA ASP A 184 -11.08 6.04 -15.31
C ASP A 184 -9.76 5.92 -14.51
N TYR A 185 -9.77 5.10 -13.45
CA TYR A 185 -8.59 4.71 -12.67
C TYR A 185 -8.87 3.38 -11.92
N ILE A 186 -7.85 2.53 -11.75
CA ILE A 186 -7.93 1.31 -10.93
C ILE A 186 -6.83 1.33 -9.89
N PHE A 187 -7.20 1.19 -8.62
CA PHE A 187 -6.29 0.96 -7.51
C PHE A 187 -6.45 -0.48 -7.03
N PHE A 188 -5.39 -1.23 -7.08
CA PHE A 188 -5.38 -2.65 -6.71
C PHE A 188 -4.30 -2.94 -5.67
N THR A 189 -4.66 -3.64 -4.61
CA THR A 189 -3.70 -4.22 -3.65
C THR A 189 -3.90 -5.72 -3.58
N GLY A 190 -2.83 -6.49 -3.75
CA GLY A 190 -2.90 -7.95 -3.71
C GLY A 190 -1.68 -8.66 -4.26
N SER A 191 -1.87 -9.89 -4.76
CA SER A 191 -0.76 -10.69 -5.30
C SER A 191 -0.32 -10.21 -6.69
N GLN A 192 0.96 -10.44 -7.01
CA GLN A 192 1.54 -10.14 -8.32
C GLN A 192 0.76 -10.76 -9.49
N ALA A 193 0.32 -12.02 -9.34
CA ALA A 193 -0.44 -12.70 -10.39
C ALA A 193 -1.76 -12.00 -10.72
N VAL A 194 -2.49 -11.54 -9.70
CA VAL A 194 -3.74 -10.79 -9.90
C VAL A 194 -3.44 -9.37 -10.37
N GLY A 195 -2.39 -8.71 -9.88
CA GLY A 195 -1.97 -7.38 -10.35
C GLY A 195 -1.65 -7.36 -11.85
N LYS A 196 -0.95 -8.37 -12.36
CA LYS A 196 -0.72 -8.55 -13.81
C LYS A 196 -2.02 -8.69 -14.59
N GLU A 197 -3.00 -9.42 -14.04
CA GLU A 197 -4.32 -9.58 -14.68
C GLU A 197 -5.10 -8.25 -14.67
N VAL A 198 -5.08 -7.51 -13.57
CA VAL A 198 -5.70 -6.16 -13.49
C VAL A 198 -5.09 -5.24 -14.55
N MET A 199 -3.77 -5.18 -14.65
CA MET A 199 -3.06 -4.37 -15.65
C MET A 199 -3.41 -4.79 -17.08
N ARG A 200 -3.50 -6.09 -17.34
CA ARG A 200 -3.88 -6.63 -18.65
C ARG A 200 -5.30 -6.22 -19.05
N GLN A 201 -6.26 -6.27 -18.14
CA GLN A 201 -7.63 -5.86 -18.41
C GLN A 201 -7.75 -4.33 -18.54
N ALA A 202 -7.07 -3.57 -17.69
CA ALA A 202 -7.06 -2.12 -17.74
C ALA A 202 -6.55 -1.57 -19.08
N SER A 203 -5.63 -2.29 -19.73
CA SER A 203 -5.06 -1.90 -21.03
C SER A 203 -6.10 -1.81 -22.16
N ALA A 204 -7.21 -2.55 -22.07
CA ALA A 204 -8.29 -2.51 -23.07
C ALA A 204 -8.95 -1.11 -23.16
N HIS A 205 -8.91 -0.35 -22.08
CA HIS A 205 -9.49 1.00 -21.98
C HIS A 205 -8.43 2.09 -21.77
N LEU A 206 -7.13 1.75 -21.80
CA LEU A 206 -6.02 2.62 -21.44
C LEU A 206 -6.18 3.22 -20.02
N THR A 207 -6.83 2.48 -19.13
CA THR A 207 -7.06 2.89 -17.74
C THR A 207 -5.75 2.87 -16.97
N PRO A 208 -5.31 3.99 -16.35
CA PRO A 208 -4.15 4.00 -15.48
C PRO A 208 -4.40 3.17 -14.22
N VAL A 209 -3.34 2.56 -13.70
CA VAL A 209 -3.41 1.68 -12.53
C VAL A 209 -2.37 2.04 -11.48
N THR A 210 -2.73 1.88 -10.21
CA THR A 210 -1.78 1.72 -9.09
C THR A 210 -1.89 0.28 -8.63
N LEU A 211 -0.73 -0.37 -8.50
CA LEU A 211 -0.61 -1.75 -8.06
C LEU A 211 0.26 -1.80 -6.80
N GLU A 212 -0.34 -2.16 -5.67
CA GLU A 212 0.36 -2.42 -4.41
C GLU A 212 0.48 -3.94 -4.24
N LEU A 213 1.69 -4.45 -4.43
CA LEU A 213 1.97 -5.88 -4.47
C LEU A 213 2.87 -6.27 -3.30
N GLY A 214 3.17 -7.55 -3.18
CA GLY A 214 4.07 -8.05 -2.15
C GLY A 214 5.50 -8.24 -2.65
N GLY A 215 6.29 -8.93 -1.85
CA GLY A 215 7.66 -9.28 -2.18
C GLY A 215 8.40 -9.88 -0.98
N LYS A 216 9.61 -10.42 -1.21
CA LYS A 216 10.46 -10.94 -0.12
C LYS A 216 11.26 -9.80 0.51
N SER A 217 10.67 -9.11 1.47
CA SER A 217 11.27 -7.95 2.16
C SER A 217 12.43 -8.38 3.07
N PRO A 218 13.70 -8.06 2.74
CA PRO A 218 14.84 -8.40 3.56
C PRO A 218 14.91 -7.56 4.83
N CYS A 219 15.40 -8.16 5.90
CA CYS A 219 15.75 -7.46 7.13
C CYS A 219 17.20 -7.77 7.48
N ILE A 220 18.08 -6.82 7.25
CA ILE A 220 19.53 -6.96 7.43
C ILE A 220 19.87 -6.62 8.89
N VAL A 221 20.63 -7.49 9.55
CA VAL A 221 21.14 -7.29 10.89
C VAL A 221 22.67 -7.29 10.84
N ASP A 222 23.26 -6.09 10.86
CA ASP A 222 24.70 -5.87 10.86
C ASP A 222 25.32 -6.16 12.23
N LYS A 223 26.60 -6.52 12.26
CA LYS A 223 27.33 -6.79 13.50
C LYS A 223 27.36 -5.63 14.51
N SER A 224 27.21 -4.40 14.02
CA SER A 224 27.14 -3.21 14.90
C SER A 224 25.74 -2.94 15.47
N ALA A 225 24.72 -3.72 15.09
CA ALA A 225 23.35 -3.49 15.50
C ALA A 225 23.13 -3.59 17.00
N ASN A 226 22.20 -2.81 17.55
CA ASN A 226 21.69 -3.06 18.89
C ASN A 226 20.77 -4.29 18.86
N LEU A 227 21.36 -5.47 19.08
CA LEU A 227 20.68 -6.75 18.90
C LEU A 227 19.42 -6.92 19.77
N LYS A 228 19.42 -6.39 21.02
CA LYS A 228 18.24 -6.44 21.92
C LYS A 228 17.07 -5.66 21.36
N LEU A 229 17.35 -4.47 20.81
CA LEU A 229 16.35 -3.62 20.21
C LEU A 229 15.90 -4.18 18.86
N ALA A 230 16.84 -4.66 18.04
CA ALA A 230 16.55 -5.31 16.76
C ALA A 230 15.61 -6.51 16.94
N ALA A 231 15.95 -7.45 17.82
CA ALA A 231 15.09 -8.60 18.09
C ALA A 231 13.69 -8.21 18.57
N ARG A 232 13.57 -7.17 19.41
CA ARG A 232 12.27 -6.69 19.91
C ARG A 232 11.39 -6.12 18.77
N ARG A 233 11.97 -5.30 17.92
CA ARG A 233 11.25 -4.61 16.81
C ARG A 233 10.92 -5.58 15.68
N ILE A 234 11.85 -6.44 15.32
CA ILE A 234 11.66 -7.46 14.29
C ILE A 234 10.55 -8.44 14.70
N VAL A 235 10.56 -8.94 15.93
CA VAL A 235 9.52 -9.83 16.44
C VAL A 235 8.15 -9.15 16.42
N PHE A 236 8.06 -7.89 16.81
CA PHE A 236 6.83 -7.11 16.67
C PHE A 236 6.35 -7.05 15.22
N GLY A 237 7.18 -6.55 14.30
CA GLY A 237 6.75 -6.33 12.91
C GLY A 237 6.55 -7.61 12.11
N LYS A 238 7.33 -8.67 12.42
CA LYS A 238 7.16 -9.98 11.75
C LYS A 238 5.85 -10.67 12.12
N TYR A 239 5.48 -10.65 13.40
CA TYR A 239 4.32 -11.43 13.86
C TYR A 239 3.04 -10.62 13.99
N LEU A 240 3.07 -9.33 13.66
CA LEU A 240 1.88 -8.52 13.46
C LEU A 240 0.99 -9.16 12.39
N ASN A 241 -0.32 -9.27 12.64
CA ASN A 241 -1.26 -9.97 11.75
C ASN A 241 -0.82 -11.42 11.38
N CYS A 242 -0.13 -12.11 12.29
CA CYS A 242 0.48 -13.43 12.05
C CYS A 242 1.42 -13.43 10.82
N GLY A 243 2.14 -12.35 10.56
CA GLY A 243 3.04 -12.22 9.41
C GLY A 243 2.36 -12.04 8.05
N GLN A 244 1.05 -11.91 8.01
CA GLN A 244 0.27 -11.69 6.80
C GLN A 244 0.26 -10.21 6.43
N THR A 245 1.44 -9.67 6.13
CA THR A 245 1.70 -8.25 5.90
C THR A 245 2.70 -8.10 4.76
N CYS A 246 2.36 -7.32 3.74
CA CYS A 246 3.20 -7.11 2.54
C CYS A 246 4.57 -6.50 2.82
N VAL A 247 4.72 -5.80 3.96
CA VAL A 247 5.96 -5.21 4.44
C VAL A 247 6.53 -5.93 5.67
N ALA A 248 6.02 -7.10 6.06
CA ALA A 248 6.64 -7.88 7.13
C ALA A 248 8.09 -8.23 6.75
N PRO A 249 9.05 -8.21 7.69
CA PRO A 249 10.34 -8.86 7.46
C PRO A 249 10.11 -10.29 6.97
N ASP A 250 10.41 -10.56 5.70
CA ASP A 250 10.13 -11.87 5.12
C ASP A 250 11.23 -12.86 5.49
N TYR A 251 12.47 -12.37 5.54
CA TYR A 251 13.63 -13.11 6.02
C TYR A 251 14.63 -12.18 6.71
N ILE A 252 15.43 -12.76 7.61
CA ILE A 252 16.57 -12.08 8.24
C ILE A 252 17.84 -12.45 7.48
N TYR A 253 18.65 -11.43 7.16
CA TYR A 253 20.00 -11.60 6.68
C TYR A 253 20.95 -11.05 7.75
N CYS A 254 21.51 -11.94 8.58
CA CYS A 254 22.23 -11.62 9.80
C CYS A 254 23.74 -11.81 9.61
N HIS A 255 24.55 -10.86 10.07
CA HIS A 255 25.99 -11.05 10.10
C HIS A 255 26.36 -12.27 10.95
N GLU A 256 27.23 -13.15 10.45
CA GLU A 256 27.54 -14.43 11.10
C GLU A 256 28.05 -14.27 12.54
N ASP A 257 28.89 -13.25 12.81
CA ASP A 257 29.47 -12.98 14.13
C ASP A 257 28.43 -12.75 15.25
N VAL A 258 27.23 -12.34 14.91
CA VAL A 258 26.19 -11.98 15.89
C VAL A 258 24.94 -12.87 15.79
N LYS A 259 24.92 -13.84 14.89
CA LYS A 259 23.75 -14.68 14.60
C LYS A 259 23.26 -15.45 15.82
N GLU A 260 24.14 -16.10 16.58
CA GLU A 260 23.75 -16.92 17.73
C GLU A 260 23.14 -16.06 18.87
N GLU A 261 23.77 -14.91 19.17
CA GLU A 261 23.21 -13.97 20.15
C GLU A 261 21.88 -13.43 19.68
N PHE A 262 21.78 -13.03 18.42
CA PHE A 262 20.54 -12.50 17.83
C PHE A 262 19.41 -13.53 17.87
N LEU A 263 19.65 -14.79 17.45
CA LEU A 263 18.67 -15.87 17.51
C LEU A 263 18.15 -16.09 18.95
N SER A 264 19.05 -16.14 19.94
CA SER A 264 18.66 -16.26 21.34
C SER A 264 17.77 -15.10 21.80
N LEU A 265 18.09 -13.87 21.39
CA LEU A 265 17.28 -12.69 21.71
C LEU A 265 15.93 -12.69 21.02
N VAL A 266 15.83 -13.16 19.77
CA VAL A 266 14.54 -13.31 19.04
C VAL A 266 13.64 -14.31 19.78
N GLN A 267 14.16 -15.49 20.15
CA GLN A 267 13.41 -16.49 20.92
C GLN A 267 12.90 -15.93 22.25
N LYS A 268 13.75 -15.17 22.96
CA LYS A 268 13.37 -14.48 24.21
C LYS A 268 12.26 -13.44 23.96
N GLN A 269 12.32 -12.69 22.87
CA GLN A 269 11.30 -11.70 22.54
C GLN A 269 9.97 -12.33 22.13
N ILE A 270 9.97 -13.42 21.39
CA ILE A 270 8.77 -14.20 21.06
C ILE A 270 8.09 -14.63 22.36
N ARG A 271 8.83 -15.25 23.27
CA ARG A 271 8.31 -15.70 24.58
C ARG A 271 7.77 -14.54 25.43
N LYS A 272 8.43 -13.35 25.35
CA LYS A 272 8.02 -12.16 26.08
C LYS A 272 6.73 -11.53 25.52
N GLN A 273 6.60 -11.46 24.20
CA GLN A 273 5.47 -10.78 23.54
C GLN A 273 4.24 -11.66 23.40
N PHE A 274 4.42 -12.98 23.18
CA PHE A 274 3.32 -13.90 22.90
C PHE A 274 3.06 -14.92 24.03
N GLY A 275 3.93 -14.99 25.02
CA GLY A 275 3.81 -15.95 26.14
C GLY A 275 4.49 -17.29 25.86
N LYS A 276 4.27 -18.27 26.76
CA LYS A 276 4.80 -19.63 26.62
C LYS A 276 3.98 -20.49 25.65
N THR A 277 2.70 -20.15 25.51
CA THR A 277 1.72 -20.82 24.66
C THR A 277 1.09 -19.79 23.72
N PRO A 278 1.80 -19.35 22.65
CA PRO A 278 1.33 -18.29 21.76
C PRO A 278 -0.06 -18.54 21.13
N LEU A 279 -0.40 -19.80 20.88
CA LEU A 279 -1.69 -20.18 20.29
C LEU A 279 -2.89 -19.99 21.25
N ASP A 280 -2.64 -19.84 22.56
CA ASP A 280 -3.67 -19.53 23.56
C ASP A 280 -3.72 -18.03 23.90
N ASN A 281 -2.86 -17.23 23.27
CA ASN A 281 -2.84 -15.79 23.47
C ASN A 281 -4.00 -15.14 22.72
N HIS A 282 -4.93 -14.50 23.43
CA HIS A 282 -6.11 -13.85 22.86
C HIS A 282 -5.82 -12.67 21.94
N ASN A 283 -4.59 -12.13 21.98
CA ASN A 283 -4.13 -11.06 21.09
C ASN A 283 -3.38 -11.58 19.85
N TYR A 284 -3.15 -12.90 19.77
CA TYR A 284 -2.53 -13.51 18.61
C TYR A 284 -3.60 -13.99 17.62
N GLY A 285 -3.46 -13.60 16.37
CA GLY A 285 -4.45 -13.85 15.32
C GLY A 285 -4.41 -15.26 14.73
N LYS A 286 -4.92 -15.39 13.53
CA LYS A 286 -4.98 -16.65 12.76
C LYS A 286 -4.67 -16.41 11.28
N ILE A 287 -4.38 -17.46 10.54
CA ILE A 287 -4.27 -17.44 9.08
C ILE A 287 -5.68 -17.32 8.49
N ILE A 288 -5.80 -16.53 7.44
CA ILE A 288 -7.10 -16.15 6.85
C ILE A 288 -7.96 -17.34 6.41
N ASN A 289 -7.36 -18.38 5.87
CA ASN A 289 -8.06 -19.58 5.41
C ASN A 289 -7.15 -20.81 5.35
N GLU A 290 -7.76 -21.97 5.16
CA GLU A 290 -7.08 -23.27 5.11
C GLU A 290 -6.06 -23.36 3.95
N LYS A 291 -6.35 -22.76 2.81
CA LYS A 291 -5.43 -22.77 1.66
C LYS A 291 -4.08 -22.11 2.03
N HIS A 292 -4.11 -20.93 2.64
CA HIS A 292 -2.91 -20.23 3.07
C HIS A 292 -2.23 -20.90 4.27
N PHE A 293 -3.02 -21.43 5.20
CA PHE A 293 -2.50 -22.22 6.31
C PHE A 293 -1.68 -23.40 5.83
N ASN A 294 -2.24 -24.24 4.93
CA ASN A 294 -1.55 -25.41 4.39
C ASN A 294 -0.34 -25.03 3.53
N ARG A 295 -0.39 -23.89 2.81
CA ARG A 295 0.76 -23.37 2.07
C ARG A 295 1.92 -23.00 3.00
N ILE A 296 1.66 -22.23 4.05
CA ILE A 296 2.69 -21.79 5.00
C ILE A 296 3.30 -23.01 5.72
N GLN A 297 2.46 -23.99 6.12
CA GLN A 297 2.95 -25.19 6.77
C GLN A 297 3.95 -25.97 5.89
N LYS A 298 3.74 -26.01 4.58
CA LYS A 298 4.66 -26.66 3.63
C LYS A 298 6.00 -25.95 3.44
N LEU A 299 6.09 -24.68 3.83
CA LEU A 299 7.35 -23.92 3.78
C LEU A 299 8.25 -24.19 4.98
N MET A 300 7.72 -24.76 6.05
CA MET A 300 8.49 -25.08 7.26
C MET A 300 9.21 -26.42 7.10
N ASP A 301 10.53 -26.38 7.11
CA ASP A 301 11.37 -27.57 7.23
C ASP A 301 11.55 -27.90 8.73
N PRO A 302 11.02 -29.04 9.22
CA PRO A 302 11.09 -29.41 10.64
C PRO A 302 12.52 -29.44 11.19
N ASP A 303 13.50 -29.85 10.37
CA ASP A 303 14.90 -29.98 10.79
C ASP A 303 15.59 -28.61 10.98
N LYS A 304 14.98 -27.53 10.45
CA LYS A 304 15.50 -26.15 10.55
C LYS A 304 14.73 -25.27 11.53
N ILE A 305 13.71 -25.79 12.23
CA ILE A 305 12.94 -25.03 13.21
C ILE A 305 13.78 -24.85 14.48
N ALA A 306 14.16 -23.59 14.77
CA ALA A 306 14.86 -23.23 15.99
C ALA A 306 13.92 -22.95 17.18
N CYS A 307 12.71 -22.46 16.93
CA CYS A 307 11.64 -22.35 17.91
C CYS A 307 10.27 -22.19 17.24
N GLY A 308 9.20 -22.49 17.96
CA GLY A 308 7.84 -22.51 17.42
C GLY A 308 7.55 -23.79 16.63
N GLY A 309 6.84 -23.65 15.52
CA GLY A 309 6.50 -24.76 14.62
C GLY A 309 5.19 -25.48 14.96
N THR A 310 4.60 -25.21 16.13
CA THR A 310 3.30 -25.80 16.47
C THR A 310 2.18 -25.18 15.64
N VAL A 311 1.28 -26.02 15.17
CA VAL A 311 0.10 -25.61 14.39
C VAL A 311 -1.18 -26.11 15.04
N ARG A 312 -2.26 -25.34 14.86
CA ARG A 312 -3.61 -25.71 15.32
C ARG A 312 -4.57 -25.52 14.13
N GLN A 313 -4.86 -26.61 13.46
CA GLN A 313 -5.64 -26.59 12.19
C GLN A 313 -7.08 -26.12 12.42
N GLU A 314 -7.71 -26.50 13.53
CA GLU A 314 -9.10 -26.16 13.85
C GLU A 314 -9.33 -24.65 13.96
N THR A 315 -8.31 -23.91 14.37
CA THR A 315 -8.33 -22.45 14.51
C THR A 315 -7.51 -21.73 13.45
N LEU A 316 -6.88 -22.47 12.54
CA LEU A 316 -5.97 -21.94 11.48
C LEU A 316 -4.82 -21.12 12.08
N GLN A 317 -4.28 -21.54 13.21
CA GLN A 317 -3.19 -20.85 13.89
C GLN A 317 -1.86 -21.57 13.67
N ILE A 318 -0.82 -20.79 13.43
CA ILE A 318 0.59 -21.22 13.34
C ILE A 318 1.35 -20.42 14.38
N GLU A 319 2.09 -21.08 15.24
CA GLU A 319 2.91 -20.45 16.26
C GLU A 319 3.98 -19.54 15.64
N PRO A 320 4.35 -18.41 16.27
CA PRO A 320 5.53 -17.65 15.86
C PRO A 320 6.74 -18.57 15.74
N THR A 321 7.20 -18.78 14.52
CA THR A 321 8.21 -19.78 14.16
C THR A 321 9.46 -19.11 13.64
N VAL A 322 10.62 -19.55 14.12
CA VAL A 322 11.95 -19.14 13.59
C VAL A 322 12.62 -20.36 13.00
N MET A 323 13.14 -20.22 11.79
CA MET A 323 13.96 -21.21 11.13
C MET A 323 15.41 -20.74 11.09
N ASP A 324 16.33 -21.63 11.40
CA ASP A 324 17.78 -21.37 11.37
C ASP A 324 18.48 -22.22 10.31
N ASN A 325 19.70 -21.87 9.97
CA ASN A 325 20.51 -22.54 8.94
C ASN A 325 19.78 -22.63 7.59
N VAL A 326 19.02 -21.56 7.27
CA VAL A 326 18.28 -21.44 6.02
C VAL A 326 19.21 -20.94 4.92
N THR A 327 19.03 -21.48 3.73
CA THR A 327 19.71 -21.08 2.49
C THR A 327 18.71 -20.52 1.49
N PHE A 328 19.17 -19.85 0.44
CA PHE A 328 18.28 -19.33 -0.61
C PHE A 328 17.61 -20.41 -1.45
N GLU A 329 18.06 -21.67 -1.37
CA GLU A 329 17.50 -22.84 -2.06
C GLU A 329 16.33 -23.47 -1.30
N ASP A 330 16.15 -23.17 -0.02
CA ASP A 330 15.07 -23.71 0.80
C ASP A 330 13.69 -23.25 0.34
N ALA A 331 12.68 -24.08 0.53
CA ALA A 331 11.30 -23.82 0.12
C ALA A 331 10.77 -22.47 0.66
N VAL A 332 11.11 -22.12 1.90
CA VAL A 332 10.73 -20.88 2.58
C VAL A 332 11.29 -19.63 1.91
N MET A 333 12.33 -19.78 1.05
CA MET A 333 12.95 -18.69 0.33
C MET A 333 12.47 -18.56 -1.13
N GLN A 334 11.67 -19.51 -1.66
CA GLN A 334 11.25 -19.51 -3.06
C GLN A 334 10.04 -18.63 -3.36
N GLU A 335 9.26 -18.27 -2.34
CA GLU A 335 8.11 -17.38 -2.46
C GLU A 335 8.01 -16.45 -1.24
N GLU A 336 7.17 -15.41 -1.33
CA GLU A 336 6.80 -14.58 -0.18
C GLU A 336 6.08 -15.45 0.86
N ILE A 337 6.56 -15.45 2.11
CA ILE A 337 6.06 -16.33 3.16
C ILE A 337 4.63 -15.97 3.54
N PHE A 338 4.38 -14.69 3.76
CA PHE A 338 3.06 -14.15 4.14
C PHE A 338 2.42 -14.94 5.29
N GLY A 339 3.22 -15.12 6.35
CA GLY A 339 2.88 -15.95 7.51
C GLY A 339 3.91 -15.82 8.63
N PRO A 340 3.65 -16.44 9.79
CA PRO A 340 4.44 -16.27 11.00
C PRO A 340 5.69 -17.16 11.05
N VAL A 341 6.40 -17.27 9.94
CA VAL A 341 7.65 -18.01 9.81
C VAL A 341 8.77 -17.06 9.45
N LEU A 342 9.83 -17.01 10.25
CA LEU A 342 10.97 -16.12 10.12
C LEU A 342 12.25 -16.92 9.88
N PRO A 343 12.69 -17.08 8.63
CA PRO A 343 13.98 -17.71 8.32
C PRO A 343 15.14 -16.75 8.59
N ILE A 344 16.23 -17.27 9.11
CA ILE A 344 17.48 -16.56 9.34
C ILE A 344 18.56 -17.13 8.43
N LEU A 345 19.11 -16.28 7.57
CA LEU A 345 20.26 -16.53 6.72
C LEU A 345 21.46 -15.73 7.27
N THR A 346 22.66 -16.17 6.96
CA THR A 346 23.88 -15.48 7.38
C THR A 346 24.65 -14.89 6.21
N PHE A 347 25.44 -13.84 6.49
CA PHE A 347 26.38 -13.26 5.56
C PHE A 347 27.69 -12.90 6.28
N THR A 348 28.77 -12.76 5.52
CA THR A 348 30.10 -12.31 5.98
C THR A 348 30.46 -10.93 5.43
N SER A 349 29.99 -10.61 4.22
CA SER A 349 30.29 -9.37 3.51
C SER A 349 29.02 -8.64 3.13
N MET A 350 28.99 -7.31 3.30
CA MET A 350 27.85 -6.48 2.90
C MET A 350 27.71 -6.38 1.37
N ASP A 351 28.82 -6.41 0.64
CA ASP A 351 28.81 -6.44 -0.83
C ASP A 351 28.03 -7.66 -1.34
N GLU A 352 28.19 -8.81 -0.68
CA GLU A 352 27.45 -10.03 -0.99
C GLU A 352 25.94 -9.85 -0.73
N VAL A 353 25.57 -9.19 0.36
CA VAL A 353 24.17 -8.88 0.69
C VAL A 353 23.54 -7.99 -0.39
N ILE A 354 24.22 -6.90 -0.75
CA ILE A 354 23.75 -5.93 -1.77
C ILE A 354 23.60 -6.63 -3.12
N GLN A 355 24.60 -7.39 -3.55
CA GLN A 355 24.54 -8.15 -4.81
C GLN A 355 23.38 -9.14 -4.81
N LYS A 356 23.17 -9.87 -3.70
CA LYS A 356 22.08 -10.83 -3.59
C LYS A 356 20.72 -10.16 -3.66
N ILE A 357 20.50 -9.08 -2.90
CA ILE A 357 19.22 -8.35 -2.93
C ILE A 357 18.93 -7.80 -4.34
N ASN A 358 19.94 -7.21 -5.00
CA ASN A 358 19.78 -6.68 -6.35
C ASN A 358 19.61 -7.75 -7.44
N SER A 359 19.96 -9.00 -7.16
CA SER A 359 19.72 -10.13 -8.07
C SER A 359 18.31 -10.71 -7.96
N MET A 360 17.54 -10.32 -6.95
CA MET A 360 16.17 -10.76 -6.71
C MET A 360 15.15 -9.73 -7.21
N ALA A 361 13.87 -10.12 -7.21
CA ALA A 361 12.78 -9.18 -7.46
C ALA A 361 12.78 -8.04 -6.44
N HIS A 362 12.51 -6.81 -6.88
CA HIS A 362 12.51 -5.62 -6.02
C HIS A 362 11.47 -5.76 -4.90
N PRO A 363 11.87 -5.77 -3.62
CA PRO A 363 10.95 -5.93 -2.50
C PRO A 363 10.16 -4.64 -2.26
N LEU A 364 8.97 -4.78 -1.69
CA LEU A 364 8.16 -3.64 -1.26
C LEU A 364 8.83 -2.91 -0.08
N ALA A 365 9.48 -3.65 0.83
CA ALA A 365 10.22 -3.06 1.94
C ALA A 365 11.63 -3.63 2.10
N LEU A 366 12.54 -2.82 2.66
CA LEU A 366 13.86 -3.22 3.10
C LEU A 366 14.15 -2.60 4.48
N TYR A 367 14.70 -3.41 5.37
CA TYR A 367 15.06 -3.01 6.73
C TYR A 367 16.53 -3.25 7.01
N ILE A 368 17.16 -2.31 7.71
CA ILE A 368 18.54 -2.47 8.18
C ILE A 368 18.68 -2.06 9.64
N PHE A 369 19.26 -2.95 10.42
CA PHE A 369 19.67 -2.70 11.80
C PHE A 369 21.19 -2.54 11.84
N THR A 370 21.66 -1.34 12.12
CA THR A 370 23.09 -0.99 12.18
C THR A 370 23.30 0.30 12.99
N GLN A 371 24.46 0.45 13.61
CA GLN A 371 24.90 1.72 14.16
C GLN A 371 25.85 2.48 13.21
N ASN A 372 26.25 1.83 12.12
CA ASN A 372 27.06 2.46 11.08
C ASN A 372 26.17 3.22 10.07
N LYS A 373 26.13 4.54 10.22
CA LYS A 373 25.32 5.41 9.34
C LYS A 373 25.76 5.37 7.89
N ALA A 374 27.05 5.24 7.62
CA ALA A 374 27.58 5.16 6.25
C ALA A 374 27.10 3.88 5.57
N LEU A 375 27.14 2.76 6.26
CA LEU A 375 26.61 1.48 5.77
C LEU A 375 25.11 1.55 5.48
N ALA A 376 24.32 2.19 6.36
CA ALA A 376 22.91 2.37 6.11
C ALA A 376 22.63 3.18 4.83
N GLN A 377 23.39 4.25 4.60
CA GLN A 377 23.25 5.08 3.39
C GLN A 377 23.71 4.35 2.12
N GLU A 378 24.77 3.54 2.21
CA GLU A 378 25.23 2.69 1.12
C GLU A 378 24.13 1.73 0.66
N ILE A 379 23.54 0.97 1.58
CA ILE A 379 22.43 0.04 1.27
C ILE A 379 21.22 0.77 0.66
N ILE A 380 20.83 1.93 1.22
CA ILE A 380 19.73 2.73 0.69
C ILE A 380 20.01 3.21 -0.74
N SER A 381 21.27 3.52 -1.04
CA SER A 381 21.68 4.03 -2.36
C SER A 381 21.84 2.94 -3.40
N GLU A 382 22.28 1.73 -2.99
CA GLU A 382 22.65 0.66 -3.91
C GLU A 382 21.57 -0.41 -4.10
N CYS A 383 20.65 -0.56 -3.15
CA CYS A 383 19.54 -1.51 -3.26
C CYS A 383 18.28 -0.85 -3.80
N GLY A 384 17.57 -1.55 -4.71
CA GLY A 384 16.26 -1.14 -5.19
C GLY A 384 15.14 -1.72 -4.31
N PHE A 385 14.29 -0.87 -3.70
CA PHE A 385 13.12 -1.26 -2.88
C PHE A 385 12.09 -0.14 -2.80
N GLY A 386 10.86 -0.46 -2.41
CA GLY A 386 9.77 0.54 -2.33
C GLY A 386 9.98 1.54 -1.19
N GLY A 387 10.11 1.07 0.02
CA GLY A 387 10.36 1.89 1.22
C GLY A 387 10.98 1.06 2.34
N GLY A 388 11.31 1.67 3.49
CA GLY A 388 11.94 0.89 4.56
C GLY A 388 12.28 1.69 5.80
N CYS A 389 12.97 1.03 6.73
CA CYS A 389 13.40 1.64 7.98
C CYS A 389 14.87 1.35 8.29
N ILE A 390 15.55 2.31 8.88
CA ILE A 390 16.81 2.11 9.59
C ILE A 390 16.49 1.89 11.06
N ASN A 391 16.94 0.77 11.62
CA ASN A 391 16.74 0.39 13.01
C ASN A 391 15.28 0.22 13.46
N ASP A 392 14.36 0.04 12.53
CA ASP A 392 12.97 -0.36 12.81
C ASP A 392 12.42 -1.19 11.64
N VAL A 393 11.16 -1.61 11.74
CA VAL A 393 10.43 -2.33 10.69
C VAL A 393 9.00 -1.81 10.59
N VAL A 394 8.38 -1.95 9.46
CA VAL A 394 6.97 -1.65 9.08
C VAL A 394 6.50 -0.19 9.27
N ILE A 395 7.03 0.57 10.22
CA ILE A 395 6.48 1.89 10.61
C ILE A 395 6.57 2.98 9.53
N HIS A 396 7.36 2.78 8.47
CA HIS A 396 7.47 3.75 7.36
C HIS A 396 6.14 3.95 6.61
N LEU A 397 5.21 2.99 6.70
CA LEU A 397 3.87 3.11 6.10
C LEU A 397 2.86 3.84 7.01
N ALA A 398 3.16 4.01 8.31
CA ALA A 398 2.21 4.56 9.28
C ALA A 398 2.23 6.09 9.34
N THR A 399 2.36 6.76 8.19
CA THR A 399 2.36 8.22 8.10
C THR A 399 1.79 8.69 6.77
N SER A 400 0.96 9.73 6.81
CA SER A 400 0.42 10.42 5.64
C SER A 400 1.41 11.46 5.04
N GLU A 401 2.59 11.63 5.65
CA GLU A 401 3.60 12.61 5.19
C GLU A 401 4.58 12.06 4.16
N MET A 402 4.61 10.74 3.98
CA MET A 402 5.47 10.06 3.01
C MET A 402 4.65 9.18 2.08
N PRO A 403 5.00 9.10 0.78
CA PRO A 403 4.36 8.17 -0.13
C PRO A 403 4.71 6.72 0.24
N PHE A 404 3.76 5.82 0.03
CA PHE A 404 3.95 4.39 0.13
C PHE A 404 3.66 3.72 -1.21
N GLY A 405 4.51 2.80 -1.63
CA GLY A 405 4.36 2.02 -2.86
C GLY A 405 5.67 1.36 -3.28
N GLY A 406 5.54 0.37 -4.14
CA GLY A 406 6.66 -0.39 -4.71
C GLY A 406 6.94 -0.04 -6.17
N PHE A 407 7.89 -0.74 -6.78
CA PHE A 407 8.16 -0.68 -8.21
C PHE A 407 8.63 -2.04 -8.73
N GLY A 408 8.53 -2.26 -10.05
CA GLY A 408 8.79 -3.56 -10.63
C GLY A 408 7.82 -4.61 -10.12
N GLU A 409 8.34 -5.67 -9.54
CA GLU A 409 7.53 -6.78 -9.03
C GLU A 409 6.76 -6.46 -7.74
N SER A 410 7.17 -5.43 -7.00
CA SER A 410 6.48 -5.01 -5.77
C SER A 410 5.37 -4.00 -6.01
N GLY A 411 5.26 -3.43 -7.22
CA GLY A 411 4.13 -2.56 -7.53
C GLY A 411 4.38 -1.53 -8.61
N MET A 412 3.41 -0.59 -8.71
CA MET A 412 3.40 0.52 -9.64
C MET A 412 2.58 1.66 -9.04
N GLY A 413 3.16 2.85 -8.98
CA GLY A 413 2.54 4.01 -8.33
C GLY A 413 2.80 4.05 -6.82
N SER A 414 2.12 4.96 -6.14
CA SER A 414 2.22 5.13 -4.69
C SER A 414 1.05 5.98 -4.18
N TYR A 415 0.78 5.93 -2.88
CA TYR A 415 -0.34 6.63 -2.25
C TYR A 415 0.05 7.09 -0.83
N HIS A 416 -0.84 7.47 0.01
CA HIS A 416 -0.79 8.15 1.30
C HIS A 416 -0.64 9.67 1.18
N GLY A 417 -1.46 10.37 1.93
CA GLY A 417 -1.43 11.82 2.09
C GLY A 417 -1.51 12.60 0.77
N ALA A 418 -0.64 13.59 0.61
CA ALA A 418 -0.61 14.39 -0.61
C ALA A 418 -0.40 13.54 -1.87
N LYS A 419 0.41 12.48 -1.77
CA LYS A 419 0.66 11.58 -2.90
C LYS A 419 -0.59 10.80 -3.30
N GLY A 420 -1.40 10.38 -2.34
CA GLY A 420 -2.68 9.73 -2.62
C GLY A 420 -3.65 10.66 -3.35
N PHE A 421 -3.77 11.91 -2.91
CA PHE A 421 -4.54 12.91 -3.65
C PHE A 421 -4.03 13.10 -5.09
N GLU A 422 -2.70 13.16 -5.30
CA GLU A 422 -2.08 13.24 -6.62
C GLU A 422 -2.37 12.00 -7.47
N THR A 423 -2.28 10.81 -6.88
CA THR A 423 -2.52 9.52 -7.55
C THR A 423 -3.93 9.43 -8.12
N PHE A 424 -4.92 9.98 -7.43
CA PHE A 424 -6.31 10.02 -7.91
C PHE A 424 -6.67 11.30 -8.66
N SER A 425 -5.68 12.11 -9.08
CA SER A 425 -5.85 13.37 -9.81
C SER A 425 -5.04 13.38 -11.10
N HIS A 426 -5.65 13.85 -12.17
CA HIS A 426 -4.93 14.26 -13.38
C HIS A 426 -4.62 15.76 -13.30
N TYR A 427 -3.37 16.15 -13.56
CA TYR A 427 -2.94 17.54 -13.53
C TYR A 427 -2.99 18.16 -14.93
N LYS A 428 -3.92 19.12 -15.13
CA LYS A 428 -4.03 19.88 -16.35
C LYS A 428 -2.98 20.99 -16.36
N SER A 429 -2.13 21.05 -17.39
CA SER A 429 -1.18 22.13 -17.62
C SER A 429 -1.83 23.22 -18.45
N ILE A 430 -1.97 24.42 -17.90
CA ILE A 430 -2.67 25.54 -18.52
C ILE A 430 -1.71 26.71 -18.68
N VAL A 431 -1.73 27.34 -19.88
CA VAL A 431 -1.11 28.63 -20.15
C VAL A 431 -2.22 29.65 -20.45
N ASP A 432 -2.44 30.58 -19.52
CA ASP A 432 -3.36 31.68 -19.69
C ASP A 432 -2.64 32.86 -20.36
N LYS A 433 -2.76 32.98 -21.66
CA LYS A 433 -2.09 33.99 -22.53
C LYS A 433 -2.93 35.26 -22.59
N LYS A 434 -2.28 36.43 -22.37
CA LYS A 434 -2.94 37.73 -22.58
C LYS A 434 -3.21 37.97 -24.03
N THR A 435 -4.36 38.62 -24.35
CA THR A 435 -4.82 38.88 -25.72
C THR A 435 -4.40 40.21 -26.25
N TRP A 436 -3.89 41.11 -25.41
CA TRP A 436 -3.47 42.45 -25.80
C TRP A 436 -2.05 42.52 -26.38
N ILE A 437 -1.28 41.44 -26.29
CA ILE A 437 0.06 41.32 -26.83
C ILE A 437 0.26 39.97 -27.49
N ASP A 438 0.98 39.99 -28.62
CA ASP A 438 1.43 38.81 -29.31
C ASP A 438 2.87 38.95 -29.76
N LEU A 439 3.57 37.83 -29.93
CA LEU A 439 4.95 37.78 -30.36
C LEU A 439 4.99 37.35 -31.84
N PRO A 440 5.17 38.29 -32.81
CA PRO A 440 5.04 37.98 -34.22
C PRO A 440 6.10 36.99 -34.70
N MET A 441 7.22 36.83 -34.01
CA MET A 441 8.32 35.93 -34.41
C MET A 441 7.96 34.44 -34.43
N ARG A 442 6.84 34.02 -33.84
CA ARG A 442 6.37 32.63 -33.89
C ARG A 442 5.60 32.27 -35.14
N TYR A 443 5.20 33.27 -35.94
CA TYR A 443 4.38 33.08 -37.14
C TYR A 443 5.23 33.17 -38.41
N GLN A 444 4.81 32.42 -39.44
CA GLN A 444 5.39 32.52 -40.76
C GLN A 444 4.97 33.84 -41.44
N PRO A 445 5.83 34.36 -42.35
CA PRO A 445 7.11 33.84 -42.83
C PRO A 445 8.25 34.08 -41.81
N TYR A 446 9.06 33.07 -41.60
CA TYR A 446 10.21 33.16 -40.68
C TYR A 446 11.32 34.02 -41.31
N ARG A 447 11.80 35.03 -40.57
CA ARG A 447 12.88 35.92 -40.95
C ARG A 447 14.12 35.66 -40.11
N ARG A 448 15.32 36.03 -40.63
CA ARG A 448 16.59 35.84 -39.88
C ARG A 448 16.60 36.48 -38.50
N ILE A 449 15.84 37.56 -38.30
CA ILE A 449 15.70 38.18 -36.97
C ILE A 449 14.89 37.31 -36.03
N HIS A 450 13.87 36.62 -36.53
CA HIS A 450 13.06 35.68 -35.74
C HIS A 450 13.91 34.48 -35.26
N ASP A 451 14.82 34.01 -36.15
CA ASP A 451 15.76 32.95 -35.86
C ASP A 451 16.68 33.32 -34.69
N LYS A 452 17.30 34.52 -34.75
CA LYS A 452 18.14 35.02 -33.65
C LYS A 452 17.39 35.18 -32.33
N LEU A 453 16.15 35.68 -32.38
CA LEU A 453 15.32 35.88 -31.20
C LEU A 453 14.91 34.53 -30.56
N ILE A 454 14.51 33.55 -31.38
CA ILE A 454 14.11 32.22 -30.83
C ILE A 454 15.28 31.52 -30.16
N HIS A 455 16.50 31.62 -30.75
CA HIS A 455 17.71 31.10 -30.13
C HIS A 455 18.08 31.81 -28.81
N LEU A 456 17.71 33.07 -28.63
CA LEU A 456 17.91 33.78 -27.38
C LEU A 456 16.90 33.35 -26.30
N PHE A 457 15.63 33.11 -26.67
CA PHE A 457 14.55 32.78 -25.73
C PHE A 457 14.49 31.30 -25.35
N LEU A 458 15.08 30.41 -26.15
CA LEU A 458 15.08 28.95 -25.88
C LEU A 458 16.42 28.42 -25.32
N LYS A 459 17.25 29.29 -24.78
CA LYS A 459 18.51 28.92 -24.11
C LYS A 459 18.30 28.57 -22.63
#